data_a999ea1a8375380537e17695dcc887c5
#
_entry.id   a999ea1a8375380537e17695dcc887c5
#
_cell.length_a   1.000
_cell.length_b   1.000
_cell.length_c   1.000
_cell.angle_alpha   90.00
_cell.angle_beta   90.00
_cell.angle_gamma   90.00
#
_symmetry.space_group_name_H-M   'P 1'
#
loop_
_entity.id
_entity.type
_entity.pdbx_description
1 polymer ?
#
loop_
_entity_poly.entity_id
_entity_poly.type
_entity_poly.pdbx_seq_one_letter_code
_entity_poly.pdbx_strand_id
1 'polypeptide(L)'
;MKILMVDDDLLVLNALSTILGKSGFEIVLATTDSKKAIETYKENKIDVVILDIRMKDVNGVDVAIEILDFDKDAKIMLLTTFNDRDDIIRALNKGVLGVILKDNVASLIPAIESVSLGNKILDNELNLKNLFNTTKKDFELLTQKEIEILEQIAKGLSNKEISEKLFLSEGTVRNYISGILEKLELRDRTQLAIYYYTN
;
A
#
# COMPACT_ATOMS: atom_id res chain seq x y z
N MET A 1 19.95 13.00 14.70
CA MET A 1 18.67 12.96 13.97
C MET A 1 17.60 12.47 14.94
N LYS A 2 16.50 13.20 15.03
CA LYS A 2 15.40 12.97 15.99
C LYS A 2 14.29 12.16 15.34
N ILE A 3 13.96 11.03 15.93
CA ILE A 3 12.98 10.07 15.42
C ILE A 3 11.79 9.98 16.36
N LEU A 4 10.59 9.95 15.78
CA LEU A 4 9.35 9.60 16.45
C LEU A 4 8.83 8.30 15.86
N MET A 5 8.43 7.33 16.69
CA MET A 5 7.94 6.02 16.23
C MET A 5 6.59 5.67 16.85
N VAL A 6 5.71 5.09 16.03
CA VAL A 6 4.40 4.56 16.45
C VAL A 6 4.19 3.16 15.88
N ASP A 7 3.93 2.22 16.75
CA ASP A 7 3.61 0.83 16.41
C ASP A 7 2.78 0.24 17.56
N ASP A 8 1.80 -0.59 17.31
CA ASP A 8 0.97 -1.17 18.39
C ASP A 8 1.67 -2.34 19.12
N ASP A 9 2.82 -2.79 18.63
CA ASP A 9 3.65 -3.82 19.25
C ASP A 9 4.84 -3.20 20.01
N LEU A 10 4.78 -3.27 21.34
CA LEU A 10 5.86 -2.81 22.22
C LEU A 10 7.19 -3.53 22.00
N LEU A 11 7.17 -4.79 21.56
CA LEU A 11 8.41 -5.51 21.26
C LEU A 11 9.09 -4.94 20.04
N VAL A 12 8.33 -4.59 19.00
CA VAL A 12 8.84 -3.93 17.80
C VAL A 12 9.41 -2.56 18.17
N LEU A 13 8.68 -1.73 18.92
CA LEU A 13 9.15 -0.42 19.39
C LEU A 13 10.48 -0.52 20.17
N ASN A 14 10.59 -1.47 21.10
CA ASN A 14 11.80 -1.67 21.91
C ASN A 14 12.99 -2.14 21.05
N ALA A 15 12.74 -3.07 20.11
CA ALA A 15 13.78 -3.56 19.20
C ALA A 15 14.27 -2.43 18.29
N LEU A 16 13.37 -1.69 17.65
CA LEU A 16 13.71 -0.57 16.78
C LEU A 16 14.42 0.55 17.55
N SER A 17 13.96 0.90 18.75
CA SER A 17 14.61 1.91 19.60
C SER A 17 16.04 1.51 19.93
N THR A 18 16.27 0.23 20.21
CA THR A 18 17.63 -0.29 20.49
C THR A 18 18.54 -0.22 19.27
N ILE A 19 18.04 -0.65 18.10
CA ILE A 19 18.80 -0.65 16.84
C ILE A 19 19.14 0.77 16.43
N LEU A 20 18.15 1.66 16.40
CA LEU A 20 18.31 3.05 15.98
C LEU A 20 19.17 3.85 16.97
N GLY A 21 18.98 3.64 18.27
CA GLY A 21 19.80 4.27 19.30
C GLY A 21 21.29 3.90 19.20
N LYS A 22 21.60 2.61 18.93
CA LYS A 22 22.99 2.16 18.67
C LYS A 22 23.58 2.77 17.39
N SER A 23 22.74 3.13 16.44
CA SER A 23 23.16 3.79 15.18
C SER A 23 23.24 5.32 15.29
N GLY A 24 23.08 5.88 16.50
CA GLY A 24 23.27 7.32 16.77
C GLY A 24 22.02 8.18 16.55
N PHE A 25 20.85 7.57 16.38
CA PHE A 25 19.59 8.32 16.34
C PHE A 25 19.06 8.62 17.74
N GLU A 26 18.48 9.81 17.90
CA GLU A 26 17.76 10.22 19.12
C GLU A 26 16.28 9.82 18.99
N ILE A 27 15.82 8.90 19.82
CA ILE A 27 14.40 8.51 19.86
C ILE A 27 13.67 9.47 20.80
N VAL A 28 12.96 10.43 20.22
CA VAL A 28 12.19 11.43 20.99
C VAL A 28 10.97 10.77 21.64
N LEU A 29 10.29 9.91 20.89
CA LEU A 29 9.16 9.14 21.38
C LEU A 29 9.06 7.82 20.61
N ALA A 30 8.83 6.73 21.33
CA ALA A 30 8.38 5.45 20.81
C ALA A 30 7.09 5.08 21.59
N THR A 31 5.96 4.99 20.93
CA THR A 31 4.67 4.87 21.59
C THR A 31 3.67 4.02 20.80
N THR A 32 2.74 3.42 21.54
CA THR A 32 1.56 2.76 20.95
C THR A 32 0.36 3.72 20.85
N ASP A 33 0.48 4.93 21.36
CA ASP A 33 -0.57 5.95 21.38
C ASP A 33 -0.36 6.96 20.24
N SER A 34 -1.18 6.87 19.22
CA SER A 34 -1.15 7.75 18.05
C SER A 34 -1.45 9.21 18.36
N LYS A 35 -2.35 9.49 19.34
CA LYS A 35 -2.68 10.85 19.73
C LYS A 35 -1.49 11.53 20.38
N LYS A 36 -0.85 10.81 21.32
CA LYS A 36 0.38 11.28 21.96
C LYS A 36 1.51 11.52 20.93
N ALA A 37 1.59 10.69 19.89
CA ALA A 37 2.57 10.87 18.83
C ALA A 37 2.33 12.18 18.06
N ILE A 38 1.08 12.46 17.67
CA ILE A 38 0.71 13.70 16.96
C ILE A 38 0.99 14.93 17.82
N GLU A 39 0.63 14.90 19.12
CA GLU A 39 0.94 15.97 20.07
C GLU A 39 2.46 16.20 20.18
N THR A 40 3.21 15.10 20.37
CA THR A 40 4.68 15.18 20.46
C THR A 40 5.30 15.75 19.18
N TYR A 41 4.78 15.40 17.99
CA TYR A 41 5.24 15.95 16.73
C TYR A 41 5.04 17.47 16.68
N LYS A 42 3.86 17.96 17.11
CA LYS A 42 3.52 19.39 17.10
C LYS A 42 4.38 20.22 18.09
N GLU A 43 4.85 19.60 19.16
CA GLU A 43 5.61 20.27 20.23
C GLU A 43 7.12 20.16 20.07
N ASN A 44 7.61 19.24 19.24
CA ASN A 44 9.04 18.95 19.12
C ASN A 44 9.49 19.04 17.67
N LYS A 45 10.77 19.38 17.46
CA LYS A 45 11.38 19.23 16.15
C LYS A 45 11.72 17.77 15.92
N ILE A 46 11.00 17.11 15.01
CA ILE A 46 11.19 15.72 14.58
C ILE A 46 11.79 15.74 13.18
N ASP A 47 12.85 14.94 12.98
CA ASP A 47 13.50 14.85 11.66
C ASP A 47 12.83 13.77 10.79
N VAL A 48 12.40 12.64 11.38
CA VAL A 48 11.67 11.58 10.68
C VAL A 48 10.64 10.94 11.60
N VAL A 49 9.45 10.70 11.07
CA VAL A 49 8.39 9.93 11.73
C VAL A 49 8.32 8.54 11.10
N ILE A 50 8.27 7.50 11.93
CA ILE A 50 8.13 6.11 11.51
C ILE A 50 6.80 5.58 12.07
N LEU A 51 5.92 5.09 11.20
CA LEU A 51 4.59 4.63 11.58
C LEU A 51 4.37 3.21 11.06
N ASP A 52 3.85 2.34 11.92
CA ASP A 52 3.24 1.10 11.44
C ASP A 52 1.92 1.42 10.75
N ILE A 53 1.62 0.71 9.65
CA ILE A 53 0.34 0.87 8.94
C ILE A 53 -0.80 0.28 9.76
N ARG A 54 -0.63 -0.96 10.25
CA ARG A 54 -1.70 -1.73 10.90
C ARG A 54 -1.63 -1.69 12.41
N MET A 55 -2.22 -0.70 13.00
CA MET A 55 -2.40 -0.62 14.45
C MET A 55 -3.84 -0.94 14.84
N LYS A 56 -4.06 -1.47 16.07
CA LYS A 56 -5.38 -1.95 16.55
C LYS A 56 -6.48 -0.90 16.48
N ASP A 57 -6.18 0.33 16.90
CA ASP A 57 -7.17 1.37 17.12
C ASP A 57 -7.24 2.39 15.98
N VAL A 58 -6.17 2.51 15.17
CA VAL A 58 -6.07 3.50 14.10
C VAL A 58 -5.13 3.01 13.01
N ASN A 59 -5.41 3.37 11.75
CA ASN A 59 -4.51 3.11 10.65
C ASN A 59 -3.37 4.15 10.65
N GLY A 60 -2.11 3.69 10.55
CA GLY A 60 -0.95 4.59 10.55
C GLY A 60 -0.93 5.58 9.38
N VAL A 61 -1.59 5.25 8.28
CA VAL A 61 -1.76 6.19 7.16
C VAL A 61 -2.65 7.37 7.56
N ASP A 62 -3.66 7.17 8.41
CA ASP A 62 -4.48 8.28 8.93
C ASP A 62 -3.66 9.19 9.84
N VAL A 63 -2.79 8.62 10.68
CA VAL A 63 -1.83 9.38 11.50
C VAL A 63 -0.87 10.18 10.63
N ALA A 64 -0.33 9.55 9.57
CA ALA A 64 0.54 10.23 8.61
C ALA A 64 -0.14 11.41 7.94
N ILE A 65 -1.40 11.24 7.53
CA ILE A 65 -2.20 12.29 6.89
C ILE A 65 -2.44 13.45 7.86
N GLU A 66 -2.78 13.17 9.12
CA GLU A 66 -2.99 14.23 10.12
C GLU A 66 -1.72 15.04 10.35
N ILE A 67 -0.56 14.40 10.43
CA ILE A 67 0.74 15.09 10.55
C ILE A 67 1.02 15.93 9.28
N LEU A 68 0.80 15.37 8.07
CA LEU A 68 1.00 16.08 6.80
C LEU A 68 0.01 17.23 6.58
N ASP A 69 -1.18 17.17 7.18
CA ASP A 69 -2.13 18.29 7.14
C ASP A 69 -1.70 19.44 8.03
N PHE A 70 -0.97 19.15 9.10
CA PHE A 70 -0.35 20.15 9.97
C PHE A 70 0.97 20.68 9.39
N ASP A 71 1.83 19.79 8.88
CA ASP A 71 3.15 20.11 8.33
C ASP A 71 3.36 19.38 6.98
N LYS A 72 3.26 20.11 5.87
CA LYS A 72 3.40 19.57 4.51
C LYS A 72 4.80 19.07 4.18
N ASP A 73 5.80 19.51 4.93
CA ASP A 73 7.21 19.11 4.76
C ASP A 73 7.61 17.98 5.72
N ALA A 74 6.67 17.44 6.49
CA ALA A 74 6.89 16.32 7.39
C ALA A 74 7.50 15.12 6.66
N LYS A 75 8.57 14.56 7.21
CA LYS A 75 9.27 13.41 6.65
C LYS A 75 8.79 12.15 7.32
N ILE A 76 7.91 11.45 6.61
CA ILE A 76 7.21 10.28 7.14
C ILE A 76 7.61 9.04 6.36
N MET A 77 7.89 7.98 7.10
CA MET A 77 8.13 6.63 6.59
C MET A 77 7.17 5.65 7.24
N LEU A 78 6.62 4.74 6.44
CA LEU A 78 5.78 3.65 6.92
C LEU A 78 6.58 2.35 7.03
N LEU A 79 6.27 1.59 8.07
CA LEU A 79 6.62 0.18 8.18
C LEU A 79 5.37 -0.65 7.87
N THR A 80 5.53 -1.71 7.08
CA THR A 80 4.39 -2.50 6.61
C THR A 80 4.71 -3.98 6.53
N THR A 81 3.67 -4.79 6.45
CA THR A 81 3.70 -6.15 5.91
C THR A 81 3.20 -6.14 4.47
N PHE A 82 3.36 -7.25 3.71
CA PHE A 82 3.07 -7.31 2.26
C PHE A 82 1.63 -6.97 1.84
N ASN A 83 0.66 -6.96 2.76
CA ASN A 83 -0.77 -6.94 2.43
C ASN A 83 -1.45 -5.55 2.52
N ASP A 84 -0.67 -4.46 2.56
CA ASP A 84 -1.21 -3.11 2.80
C ASP A 84 -1.23 -2.22 1.55
N ARG A 85 -1.47 -2.82 0.36
CA ARG A 85 -1.34 -2.14 -0.94
C ARG A 85 -2.11 -0.83 -1.05
N ASP A 86 -3.40 -0.82 -0.72
CA ASP A 86 -4.24 0.37 -0.89
C ASP A 86 -3.83 1.47 0.08
N ASP A 87 -3.45 1.10 1.30
CA ASP A 87 -2.91 2.00 2.30
C ASP A 87 -1.57 2.59 1.85
N ILE A 88 -0.69 1.79 1.27
CA ILE A 88 0.59 2.27 0.70
C ILE A 88 0.34 3.29 -0.42
N ILE A 89 -0.54 2.98 -1.37
CA ILE A 89 -0.88 3.89 -2.48
C ILE A 89 -1.47 5.20 -1.94
N ARG A 90 -2.40 5.11 -0.99
CA ARG A 90 -3.01 6.26 -0.32
C ARG A 90 -1.97 7.14 0.37
N ALA A 91 -1.04 6.54 1.11
CA ALA A 91 0.02 7.22 1.81
C ALA A 91 0.98 7.95 0.86
N LEU A 92 1.44 7.28 -0.20
CA LEU A 92 2.34 7.85 -1.21
C LEU A 92 1.69 9.04 -1.94
N ASN A 93 0.39 8.93 -2.27
CA ASN A 93 -0.37 10.02 -2.89
C ASN A 93 -0.57 11.23 -1.94
N LYS A 94 -0.50 11.03 -0.64
CA LYS A 94 -0.61 12.09 0.38
C LYS A 94 0.73 12.74 0.73
N GLY A 95 1.85 12.18 0.28
CA GLY A 95 3.16 12.79 0.47
C GLY A 95 4.09 12.02 1.41
N VAL A 96 3.71 10.83 1.87
CA VAL A 96 4.63 9.94 2.59
C VAL A 96 5.84 9.65 1.71
N LEU A 97 7.04 9.72 2.27
CA LEU A 97 8.30 9.62 1.54
C LEU A 97 8.88 8.20 1.52
N GLY A 98 8.63 7.40 2.56
CA GLY A 98 9.22 6.08 2.68
C GLY A 98 8.21 4.97 2.97
N VAL A 99 8.41 3.79 2.38
CA VAL A 99 7.70 2.55 2.75
C VAL A 99 8.71 1.41 2.77
N ILE A 100 8.87 0.77 3.92
CA ILE A 100 9.80 -0.34 4.15
C ILE A 100 9.03 -1.52 4.75
N LEU A 101 9.41 -2.73 4.36
CA LEU A 101 8.87 -3.95 4.95
C LEU A 101 9.45 -4.19 6.35
N LYS A 102 8.62 -4.62 7.29
CA LYS A 102 9.01 -4.87 8.69
C LYS A 102 10.09 -5.96 8.85
N ASP A 103 10.18 -6.89 7.91
CA ASP A 103 11.20 -7.96 7.88
C ASP A 103 12.54 -7.51 7.26
N ASN A 104 12.57 -6.37 6.56
CA ASN A 104 13.77 -5.83 5.92
C ASN A 104 14.50 -4.82 6.83
N VAL A 105 14.91 -5.26 8.02
CA VAL A 105 15.61 -4.42 9.02
C VAL A 105 16.91 -3.84 8.47
N ALA A 106 17.59 -4.53 7.55
CA ALA A 106 18.86 -4.08 6.97
C ALA A 106 18.69 -2.79 6.13
N SER A 107 17.53 -2.58 5.52
CA SER A 107 17.22 -1.41 4.72
C SER A 107 16.73 -0.21 5.55
N LEU A 108 16.44 -0.40 6.84
CA LEU A 108 15.80 0.61 7.68
C LEU A 108 16.66 1.87 7.86
N ILE A 109 17.93 1.71 8.26
CA ILE A 109 18.82 2.84 8.51
C ILE A 109 19.09 3.66 7.25
N PRO A 110 19.51 3.06 6.12
CA PRO A 110 19.65 3.80 4.85
C PRO A 110 18.36 4.49 4.39
N ALA A 111 17.19 3.89 4.63
CA ALA A 111 15.92 4.48 4.29
C ALA A 111 15.61 5.71 5.15
N ILE A 112 15.82 5.65 6.47
CA ILE A 112 15.65 6.79 7.38
C ILE A 112 16.55 7.97 6.96
N GLU A 113 17.82 7.71 6.68
CA GLU A 113 18.74 8.73 6.22
C GLU A 113 18.27 9.38 4.91
N SER A 114 17.84 8.58 3.95
CA SER A 114 17.33 9.05 2.67
C SER A 114 16.05 9.86 2.81
N VAL A 115 15.09 9.40 3.60
CA VAL A 115 13.84 10.12 3.91
C VAL A 115 14.14 11.43 4.62
N SER A 116 15.12 11.46 5.52
CA SER A 116 15.53 12.68 6.22
C SER A 116 16.01 13.79 5.28
N LEU A 117 16.54 13.41 4.13
CA LEU A 117 16.94 14.33 3.05
C LEU A 117 15.78 14.70 2.11
N GLY A 118 14.58 14.16 2.33
CA GLY A 118 13.41 14.39 1.49
C GLY A 118 13.31 13.48 0.28
N ASN A 119 14.15 12.44 0.17
CA ASN A 119 14.08 11.49 -0.92
C ASN A 119 12.93 10.48 -0.71
N LYS A 120 12.32 10.04 -1.82
CA LYS A 120 11.34 8.97 -1.79
C LYS A 120 12.04 7.61 -1.82
N ILE A 121 11.68 6.74 -0.89
CA ILE A 121 12.19 5.37 -0.77
C ILE A 121 11.04 4.39 -0.75
N LEU A 122 11.16 3.37 -1.56
CA LEU A 122 10.25 2.22 -1.53
C LEU A 122 11.10 0.95 -1.44
N ASP A 123 10.70 0.03 -0.56
CA ASP A 123 11.36 -1.25 -0.45
C ASP A 123 11.37 -1.98 -1.81
N ASN A 124 12.50 -2.58 -2.16
CA ASN A 124 12.67 -3.26 -3.45
C ASN A 124 11.69 -4.42 -3.66
N GLU A 125 11.24 -5.04 -2.58
CA GLU A 125 10.25 -6.11 -2.62
C GLU A 125 8.82 -5.57 -2.84
N LEU A 126 8.56 -4.30 -2.50
CA LEU A 126 7.36 -3.58 -2.88
C LEU A 126 7.48 -3.13 -4.34
N ASN A 127 7.24 -4.03 -5.28
CA ASN A 127 7.37 -3.77 -6.71
C ASN A 127 6.40 -2.65 -7.13
N LEU A 128 6.97 -1.46 -7.46
CA LEU A 128 6.20 -0.29 -7.93
C LEU A 128 5.24 -0.63 -9.08
N LYS A 129 5.65 -1.50 -10.01
CA LYS A 129 4.78 -1.94 -11.10
C LYS A 129 3.56 -2.70 -10.58
N ASN A 130 3.70 -3.44 -9.49
CA ASN A 130 2.58 -4.14 -8.87
C ASN A 130 1.74 -3.20 -7.98
N LEU A 131 2.33 -2.16 -7.39
CA LEU A 131 1.61 -1.16 -6.60
C LEU A 131 0.78 -0.21 -7.47
N PHE A 132 1.34 0.26 -8.59
CA PHE A 132 0.68 1.23 -9.48
C PHE A 132 0.04 0.61 -10.72
N ASN A 133 0.30 -0.67 -11.02
CA ASN A 133 -0.51 -1.38 -11.99
C ASN A 133 -1.92 -1.58 -11.40
N THR A 134 -2.80 -0.71 -11.77
CA THR A 134 -4.25 -0.79 -11.55
C THR A 134 -4.90 -2.01 -12.25
N THR A 135 -4.16 -3.07 -12.52
CA THR A 135 -4.59 -4.23 -13.30
C THR A 135 -4.39 -5.58 -12.60
N LYS A 136 -4.24 -5.62 -11.26
CA LYS A 136 -4.66 -6.78 -10.49
C LYS A 136 -5.64 -6.31 -9.43
N LYS A 137 -6.82 -5.99 -9.87
CA LYS A 137 -8.02 -6.03 -9.05
C LYS A 137 -8.08 -7.43 -8.45
N ASP A 138 -8.28 -7.52 -7.15
CA ASP A 138 -8.42 -8.79 -6.44
C ASP A 138 -9.73 -9.47 -6.88
N PHE A 139 -9.67 -10.07 -8.06
CA PHE A 139 -10.69 -11.01 -8.50
C PHE A 139 -10.38 -12.38 -7.89
N GLU A 140 -10.35 -12.45 -6.54
CA GLU A 140 -10.02 -13.66 -5.78
C GLU A 140 -10.80 -14.91 -6.24
N LEU A 141 -11.98 -14.69 -6.81
CA LEU A 141 -12.83 -15.75 -7.33
C LEU A 141 -12.51 -16.15 -8.78
N LEU A 142 -11.69 -15.35 -9.48
CA LEU A 142 -11.41 -15.55 -10.90
C LEU A 142 -10.02 -16.12 -11.15
N THR A 143 -9.93 -17.03 -12.08
CA THR A 143 -8.65 -17.53 -12.61
C THR A 143 -7.97 -16.44 -13.45
N GLN A 144 -6.66 -16.58 -13.66
CA GLN A 144 -5.88 -15.65 -14.50
C GLN A 144 -6.49 -15.48 -15.91
N LYS A 145 -7.01 -16.57 -16.49
CA LYS A 145 -7.63 -16.55 -17.82
C LYS A 145 -8.97 -15.82 -17.83
N GLU A 146 -9.74 -15.93 -16.77
CA GLU A 146 -11.01 -15.20 -16.59
C GLU A 146 -10.75 -13.70 -16.42
N ILE A 147 -9.69 -13.32 -15.70
CA ILE A 147 -9.26 -11.91 -15.56
C ILE A 147 -8.87 -11.33 -16.92
N GLU A 148 -8.06 -12.05 -17.72
CA GLU A 148 -7.68 -11.61 -19.05
C GLU A 148 -8.91 -11.33 -19.94
N ILE A 149 -9.93 -12.19 -19.87
CA ILE A 149 -11.18 -12.03 -20.62
C ILE A 149 -11.98 -10.83 -20.09
N LEU A 150 -12.09 -10.70 -18.77
CA LEU A 150 -12.79 -9.59 -18.12
C LEU A 150 -12.17 -8.24 -18.49
N GLU A 151 -10.84 -8.15 -18.57
CA GLU A 151 -10.14 -6.96 -19.07
C GLU A 151 -10.53 -6.58 -20.50
N GLN A 152 -10.68 -7.56 -21.40
CA GLN A 152 -11.08 -7.27 -22.76
C GLN A 152 -12.55 -6.85 -22.86
N ILE A 153 -13.40 -7.41 -22.00
CA ILE A 153 -14.81 -6.98 -21.88
C ILE A 153 -14.88 -5.52 -21.41
N ALA A 154 -14.10 -5.15 -20.41
CA ALA A 154 -14.03 -3.77 -19.92
C ALA A 154 -13.58 -2.77 -20.99
N LYS A 155 -12.71 -3.20 -21.91
CA LYS A 155 -12.28 -2.42 -23.09
C LYS A 155 -13.34 -2.35 -24.20
N GLY A 156 -14.50 -2.98 -24.01
CA GLY A 156 -15.60 -2.97 -24.96
C GLY A 156 -15.49 -3.94 -26.13
N LEU A 157 -14.53 -4.88 -26.13
CA LEU A 157 -14.34 -5.83 -27.23
C LEU A 157 -15.49 -6.85 -27.30
N SER A 158 -15.95 -7.20 -28.51
CA SER A 158 -16.88 -8.29 -28.77
C SER A 158 -16.26 -9.68 -28.51
N ASN A 159 -17.08 -10.72 -28.41
CA ASN A 159 -16.59 -12.09 -28.23
C ASN A 159 -15.65 -12.52 -29.39
N LYS A 160 -15.94 -12.08 -30.60
CA LYS A 160 -15.12 -12.34 -31.79
C LYS A 160 -13.75 -11.69 -31.64
N GLU A 161 -13.68 -10.41 -31.30
CA GLU A 161 -12.41 -9.70 -31.09
C GLU A 161 -11.59 -10.27 -29.94
N ILE A 162 -12.25 -10.68 -28.83
CA ILE A 162 -11.60 -11.37 -27.72
C ILE A 162 -11.05 -12.71 -28.16
N SER A 163 -11.81 -13.48 -28.94
CA SER A 163 -11.39 -14.80 -29.43
C SER A 163 -10.15 -14.69 -30.32
N GLU A 164 -10.11 -13.73 -31.23
CA GLU A 164 -8.97 -13.44 -32.10
C GLU A 164 -7.74 -13.02 -31.28
N LYS A 165 -7.93 -12.11 -30.32
CA LYS A 165 -6.85 -11.56 -29.51
C LYS A 165 -6.22 -12.55 -28.55
N LEU A 166 -7.02 -13.44 -27.95
CA LEU A 166 -6.58 -14.41 -26.95
C LEU A 166 -6.34 -15.81 -27.54
N PHE A 167 -6.44 -15.97 -28.87
CA PHE A 167 -6.29 -17.24 -29.60
C PHE A 167 -7.25 -18.33 -29.08
N LEU A 168 -8.51 -17.96 -28.85
CA LEU A 168 -9.57 -18.86 -28.39
C LEU A 168 -10.67 -19.00 -29.45
N SER A 169 -11.59 -19.96 -29.27
CA SER A 169 -12.84 -19.97 -30.03
C SER A 169 -13.86 -18.99 -29.40
N GLU A 170 -14.79 -18.43 -30.21
CA GLU A 170 -15.88 -17.61 -29.67
C GLU A 170 -16.75 -18.37 -28.66
N GLY A 171 -16.94 -19.70 -28.86
CA GLY A 171 -17.63 -20.55 -27.91
C GLY A 171 -16.91 -20.63 -26.57
N THR A 172 -15.58 -20.75 -26.60
CA THR A 172 -14.75 -20.76 -25.39
C THR A 172 -14.86 -19.42 -24.65
N VAL A 173 -14.79 -18.30 -25.35
CA VAL A 173 -14.95 -16.95 -24.75
C VAL A 173 -16.33 -16.82 -24.10
N ARG A 174 -17.40 -17.30 -24.76
CA ARG A 174 -18.77 -17.28 -24.22
C ARG A 174 -18.87 -18.09 -22.91
N ASN A 175 -18.26 -19.27 -22.87
CA ASN A 175 -18.24 -20.12 -21.66
C ASN A 175 -17.53 -19.42 -20.49
N TYR A 176 -16.39 -18.80 -20.75
CA TYR A 176 -15.69 -18.02 -19.72
C TYR A 176 -16.54 -16.86 -19.21
N ILE A 177 -17.19 -16.09 -20.10
CA ILE A 177 -18.07 -14.99 -19.70
C ILE A 177 -19.20 -15.50 -18.81
N SER A 178 -19.84 -16.62 -19.15
CA SER A 178 -20.90 -17.21 -18.33
C SER A 178 -20.37 -17.62 -16.95
N GLY A 179 -19.20 -18.26 -16.88
CA GLY A 179 -18.57 -18.63 -15.61
C GLY A 179 -18.17 -17.42 -14.75
N ILE A 180 -17.68 -16.34 -15.36
CA ILE A 180 -17.35 -15.10 -14.64
C ILE A 180 -18.63 -14.45 -14.07
N LEU A 181 -19.71 -14.39 -14.86
CA LEU A 181 -21.01 -13.86 -14.41
C LEU A 181 -21.54 -14.64 -13.22
N GLU A 182 -21.47 -15.97 -13.26
CA GLU A 182 -21.90 -16.85 -12.17
C GLU A 182 -21.05 -16.65 -10.90
N LYS A 183 -19.73 -16.63 -11.03
CA LYS A 183 -18.81 -16.45 -9.90
C LYS A 183 -18.95 -15.10 -9.21
N LEU A 184 -19.24 -14.04 -9.97
CA LEU A 184 -19.37 -12.68 -9.47
C LEU A 184 -20.83 -12.30 -9.15
N GLU A 185 -21.78 -13.22 -9.32
CA GLU A 185 -23.23 -13.02 -9.13
C GLU A 185 -23.77 -11.82 -9.93
N LEU A 186 -23.24 -11.62 -11.15
CA LEU A 186 -23.60 -10.53 -12.05
C LEU A 186 -24.56 -11.02 -13.16
N ARG A 187 -25.41 -10.13 -13.68
CA ARG A 187 -26.50 -10.49 -14.60
C ARG A 187 -26.11 -10.44 -16.07
N ASP A 188 -25.21 -9.53 -16.43
CA ASP A 188 -24.90 -9.26 -17.83
C ASP A 188 -23.47 -8.70 -18.03
N ARG A 189 -23.07 -8.64 -19.31
CA ARG A 189 -21.77 -8.15 -19.74
C ARG A 189 -21.49 -6.68 -19.33
N THR A 190 -22.53 -5.84 -19.29
CA THR A 190 -22.39 -4.45 -18.90
C THR A 190 -21.99 -4.34 -17.44
N GLN A 191 -22.58 -5.19 -16.58
CA GLN A 191 -22.21 -5.28 -15.17
C GLN A 191 -20.77 -5.79 -14.99
N LEU A 192 -20.29 -6.71 -15.84
CA LEU A 192 -18.88 -7.12 -15.84
C LEU A 192 -17.93 -5.94 -16.15
N ALA A 193 -18.27 -5.14 -17.16
CA ALA A 193 -17.45 -3.98 -17.49
C ALA A 193 -17.45 -2.95 -16.36
N ILE A 194 -18.62 -2.66 -15.76
CA ILE A 194 -18.72 -1.76 -14.59
C ILE A 194 -17.92 -2.33 -13.42
N TYR A 195 -18.09 -3.61 -13.09
CA TYR A 195 -17.38 -4.29 -12.02
C TYR A 195 -15.85 -4.18 -12.18
N TYR A 196 -15.36 -4.31 -13.42
CA TYR A 196 -13.93 -4.14 -13.71
C TYR A 196 -13.41 -2.74 -13.37
N TYR A 197 -14.19 -1.68 -13.51
CA TYR A 197 -13.76 -0.31 -13.24
C TYR A 197 -14.05 0.15 -11.79
N THR A 198 -14.90 -0.55 -11.07
CA THR A 198 -15.32 -0.15 -9.72
C THR A 198 -14.63 -0.94 -8.61
N ASN A 199 -14.02 -2.08 -8.92
CA ASN A 199 -13.24 -2.93 -8.01
C ASN A 199 -11.80 -3.07 -8.50
#